data_575e8d7b52fdde0e8761c288b83157a1
#
_entry.id   575e8d7b52fdde0e8761c288b83157a1
#
_cell.length_a   1.000
_cell.length_b   1.000
_cell.length_c   1.000
_cell.angle_alpha   90.00
_cell.angle_beta   90.00
_cell.angle_gamma   90.00
#
_symmetry.space_group_name_H-M   'P 1'
#
loop_
_entity.id
_entity.type
_entity.pdbx_description
1 polymer ?
#
loop_
_entity_poly.entity_id
_entity_poly.type
_entity_poly.pdbx_seq_one_letter_code
_entity_poly.pdbx_strand_id
1 'polypeptide(L)'
;MADPVSVIEIWGGEPLSGHIPVSGAKNSALVVLGGTLLCSQTCRIRNIPDLMDIGRMTNVLEALGLKVTRDGSMLDVDGSHVSHSKAPYDIVSKLRASFFVIGPLLARLGVARVPLPGGCAIGARPGELHIRGLQALGAHVHMDHGVVHAYVPGARGKLKGAK
;
A
#
# COMPACT_ATOMS: atom_id res chain seq x y z
N MET A 1 -13.85 25.13 15.71
CA MET A 1 -13.48 24.63 17.04
C MET A 1 -12.32 23.66 16.82
N ALA A 2 -11.17 23.87 17.47
CA ALA A 2 -10.08 22.90 17.42
C ALA A 2 -10.52 21.67 18.20
N ASP A 3 -10.28 20.48 17.64
CA ASP A 3 -10.52 19.23 18.34
C ASP A 3 -9.72 19.19 19.65
N PRO A 4 -10.29 18.67 20.74
CA PRO A 4 -9.57 18.60 22.01
C PRO A 4 -8.31 17.77 21.83
N VAL A 5 -7.18 18.31 22.25
CA VAL A 5 -5.90 17.61 22.25
C VAL A 5 -6.00 16.46 23.24
N SER A 6 -5.91 15.23 22.74
CA SER A 6 -5.84 14.03 23.60
C SER A 6 -4.47 13.98 24.26
N VAL A 7 -4.43 13.86 25.57
CA VAL A 7 -3.21 13.76 26.37
C VAL A 7 -3.15 12.38 27.01
N ILE A 8 -1.97 11.75 27.01
CA ILE A 8 -1.70 10.53 27.77
C ILE A 8 -0.82 10.94 28.96
N GLU A 9 -1.32 10.71 30.18
CA GLU A 9 -0.55 10.88 31.40
C GLU A 9 -0.08 9.52 31.89
N ILE A 10 1.20 9.43 32.25
CA ILE A 10 1.82 8.16 32.68
C ILE A 10 2.49 8.39 34.04
N TRP A 11 2.02 7.67 35.02
CA TRP A 11 2.68 7.56 36.35
C TRP A 11 3.48 6.25 36.37
N GLY A 12 4.80 6.36 36.45
CA GLY A 12 5.70 5.23 36.58
C GLY A 12 5.98 4.89 38.08
N GLY A 13 6.79 3.87 38.32
CA GLY A 13 7.29 3.50 39.66
C GLY A 13 6.95 2.08 40.06
N GLU A 14 5.95 1.44 39.47
CA GLU A 14 5.62 0.05 39.76
C GLU A 14 6.21 -0.90 38.71
N PRO A 15 6.83 -2.04 39.12
CA PRO A 15 7.31 -3.04 38.18
C PRO A 15 6.12 -3.71 37.47
N LEU A 16 6.17 -3.74 36.14
CA LEU A 16 5.14 -4.40 35.33
C LEU A 16 5.45 -5.88 35.14
N SER A 17 4.46 -6.73 35.36
CA SER A 17 4.54 -8.18 35.17
C SER A 17 3.28 -8.68 34.45
N GLY A 18 3.44 -9.56 33.46
CA GLY A 18 2.30 -10.11 32.73
C GLY A 18 2.65 -10.51 31.30
N HIS A 19 1.63 -10.99 30.56
CA HIS A 19 1.71 -11.34 29.14
C HIS A 19 0.93 -10.33 28.31
N ILE A 20 1.60 -9.69 27.37
CA ILE A 20 0.97 -8.74 26.45
C ILE A 20 1.03 -9.33 25.04
N PRO A 21 -0.12 -9.62 24.39
CA PRO A 21 -0.12 -10.04 23.01
C PRO A 21 0.34 -8.90 22.11
N VAL A 22 1.32 -9.18 21.23
CA VAL A 22 1.82 -8.20 20.28
C VAL A 22 0.96 -8.25 19.02
N SER A 23 0.40 -7.11 18.63
CA SER A 23 -0.30 -6.97 17.36
C SER A 23 0.65 -7.01 16.18
N GLY A 24 0.14 -7.32 14.98
CA GLY A 24 0.91 -7.27 13.76
C GLY A 24 1.49 -5.87 13.48
N ALA A 25 2.65 -5.83 12.83
CA ALA A 25 3.32 -4.58 12.48
C ALA A 25 2.61 -3.86 11.33
N LYS A 26 2.28 -2.58 11.52
CA LYS A 26 1.64 -1.73 10.51
C LYS A 26 2.35 -1.78 9.15
N ASN A 27 3.65 -1.57 9.14
CA ASN A 27 4.42 -1.46 7.91
C ASN A 27 4.48 -2.78 7.13
N SER A 28 4.60 -3.91 7.84
CA SER A 28 4.51 -5.24 7.21
C SER A 28 3.13 -5.50 6.62
N ALA A 29 2.07 -5.18 7.36
CA ALA A 29 0.71 -5.34 6.90
C ALA A 29 0.43 -4.55 5.63
N LEU A 30 0.88 -3.28 5.54
CA LEU A 30 0.70 -2.44 4.35
C LEU A 30 1.37 -3.03 3.11
N VAL A 31 2.58 -3.57 3.24
CA VAL A 31 3.30 -4.19 2.11
C VAL A 31 2.63 -5.50 1.69
N VAL A 32 2.25 -6.35 2.67
CA VAL A 32 1.54 -7.61 2.40
C VAL A 32 0.21 -7.35 1.70
N LEU A 33 -0.56 -6.37 2.16
CA LEU A 33 -1.81 -5.95 1.51
C LEU A 33 -1.57 -5.49 0.06
N GLY A 34 -0.55 -4.68 -0.20
CA GLY A 34 -0.17 -4.32 -1.57
C GLY A 34 0.19 -5.55 -2.42
N GLY A 35 0.85 -6.54 -1.82
CA GLY A 35 1.21 -7.80 -2.47
C GLY A 35 0.02 -8.66 -2.91
N THR A 36 -1.16 -8.52 -2.27
CA THR A 36 -2.37 -9.27 -2.66
C THR A 36 -2.85 -8.97 -4.08
N LEU A 37 -2.46 -7.83 -4.64
CA LEU A 37 -2.70 -7.50 -6.05
C LEU A 37 -2.08 -8.52 -7.02
N LEU A 38 -1.07 -9.27 -6.60
CA LEU A 38 -0.45 -10.33 -7.42
C LEU A 38 -1.23 -11.64 -7.40
N CYS A 39 -2.15 -11.80 -6.47
CA CYS A 39 -2.90 -13.04 -6.29
C CYS A 39 -4.15 -13.05 -7.17
N SER A 40 -4.46 -14.21 -7.75
CA SER A 40 -5.68 -14.45 -8.53
C SER A 40 -6.79 -15.13 -7.71
N GLN A 41 -6.56 -15.35 -6.44
CA GLN A 41 -7.46 -16.00 -5.48
C GLN A 41 -7.55 -15.17 -4.19
N THR A 42 -8.46 -15.53 -3.31
CA THR A 42 -8.60 -14.88 -2.01
C THR A 42 -7.38 -15.18 -1.13
N CYS A 43 -6.78 -14.12 -0.62
CA CYS A 43 -5.71 -14.16 0.37
C CYS A 43 -6.29 -13.91 1.76
N ARG A 44 -6.09 -14.83 2.69
CA ARG A 44 -6.43 -14.65 4.10
C ARG A 44 -5.22 -14.22 4.89
N ILE A 45 -5.27 -13.01 5.43
CA ILE A 45 -4.16 -12.41 6.19
C ILE A 45 -4.60 -12.26 7.64
N ARG A 46 -3.81 -12.81 8.56
CA ARG A 46 -4.10 -12.81 10.00
C ARG A 46 -3.22 -11.80 10.73
N ASN A 47 -3.62 -11.46 11.95
CA ASN A 47 -2.90 -10.54 12.84
C ASN A 47 -2.68 -9.16 12.21
N ILE A 48 -3.70 -8.64 11.55
CA ILE A 48 -3.71 -7.29 10.99
C ILE A 48 -4.14 -6.30 12.07
N PRO A 49 -3.32 -5.29 12.40
CA PRO A 49 -3.68 -4.31 13.42
C PRO A 49 -4.85 -3.44 12.95
N ASP A 50 -5.65 -2.98 13.93
CA ASP A 50 -6.73 -2.05 13.67
C ASP A 50 -6.22 -0.61 13.69
N LEU A 51 -5.76 -0.13 12.55
CA LEU A 51 -5.16 1.18 12.37
C LEU A 51 -5.75 1.88 11.14
N MET A 52 -5.87 3.20 11.21
CA MET A 52 -6.39 4.04 10.12
C MET A 52 -5.64 3.80 8.79
N ASP A 53 -4.32 3.60 8.84
CA ASP A 53 -3.51 3.35 7.64
C ASP A 53 -3.87 2.04 6.95
N ILE A 54 -4.27 1.02 7.72
CA ILE A 54 -4.74 -0.25 7.18
C ILE A 54 -6.08 -0.03 6.45
N GLY A 55 -7.04 0.68 7.07
CA GLY A 55 -8.30 1.05 6.42
C GLY A 55 -8.09 1.87 5.14
N ARG A 56 -7.15 2.80 5.14
CA ARG A 56 -6.80 3.55 3.92
C ARG A 56 -6.23 2.64 2.82
N MET A 57 -5.39 1.67 3.19
CA MET A 57 -4.84 0.72 2.22
C MET A 57 -5.91 -0.20 1.65
N THR A 58 -6.85 -0.68 2.47
CA THR A 58 -7.99 -1.47 1.97
C THR A 58 -8.84 -0.68 0.99
N ASN A 59 -9.11 0.61 1.26
CA ASN A 59 -9.83 1.49 0.32
C ASN A 59 -9.09 1.64 -1.01
N VAL A 60 -7.74 1.68 -1.01
CA VAL A 60 -6.95 1.70 -2.25
C VAL A 60 -7.14 0.40 -3.03
N LEU A 61 -7.10 -0.75 -2.35
CA LEU A 61 -7.29 -2.06 -2.99
C LEU A 61 -8.71 -2.20 -3.58
N GLU A 62 -9.72 -1.77 -2.85
CA GLU A 62 -11.11 -1.77 -3.31
C GLU A 62 -11.32 -0.86 -4.54
N ALA A 63 -10.70 0.32 -4.53
CA ALA A 63 -10.71 1.22 -5.68
C ALA A 63 -10.00 0.64 -6.91
N LEU A 64 -9.10 -0.33 -6.73
CA LEU A 64 -8.45 -1.08 -7.80
C LEU A 64 -9.24 -2.31 -8.25
N GLY A 65 -10.36 -2.61 -7.58
CA GLY A 65 -11.30 -3.68 -7.94
C GLY A 65 -11.19 -4.95 -7.09
N LEU A 66 -10.39 -4.95 -6.02
CA LEU A 66 -10.36 -6.07 -5.09
C LEU A 66 -11.56 -6.00 -4.13
N LYS A 67 -11.98 -7.15 -3.63
CA LYS A 67 -12.96 -7.21 -2.55
C LYS A 67 -12.26 -7.50 -1.24
N VAL A 68 -12.47 -6.64 -0.24
CA VAL A 68 -11.86 -6.80 1.09
C VAL A 68 -12.95 -7.04 2.12
N THR A 69 -12.77 -8.07 2.94
CA THR A 69 -13.67 -8.37 4.05
C THR A 69 -12.85 -8.48 5.34
N ARG A 70 -13.29 -7.79 6.40
CA ARG A 70 -12.62 -7.80 7.69
C ARG A 70 -13.40 -8.60 8.71
N ASP A 71 -12.73 -9.45 9.45
CA ASP A 71 -13.22 -10.16 10.62
C ASP A 71 -12.19 -10.03 11.75
N GLY A 72 -12.45 -9.12 12.68
CA GLY A 72 -11.52 -8.79 13.77
C GLY A 72 -10.13 -8.39 13.25
N SER A 73 -9.12 -9.19 13.61
CA SER A 73 -7.72 -8.99 13.16
C SER A 73 -7.39 -9.73 11.85
N MET A 74 -8.39 -10.27 11.17
CA MET A 74 -8.22 -11.02 9.92
C MET A 74 -8.80 -10.22 8.75
N LEU A 75 -8.11 -10.24 7.61
CA LEU A 75 -8.58 -9.69 6.34
C LEU A 75 -8.58 -10.79 5.28
N ASP A 76 -9.71 -10.95 4.61
CA ASP A 76 -9.84 -11.71 3.38
C ASP A 76 -9.83 -10.73 2.21
N VAL A 77 -8.83 -10.86 1.34
CA VAL A 77 -8.64 -10.00 0.17
C VAL A 77 -8.77 -10.84 -1.09
N ASP A 78 -9.84 -10.65 -1.81
CA ASP A 78 -10.08 -11.34 -3.09
C ASP A 78 -9.48 -10.51 -4.23
N GLY A 79 -8.38 -11.00 -4.79
CA GLY A 79 -7.68 -10.41 -5.91
C GLY A 79 -8.07 -11.01 -7.27
N SER A 80 -9.13 -11.81 -7.39
CA SER A 80 -9.53 -12.44 -8.65
C SER A 80 -9.81 -11.41 -9.75
N HIS A 81 -10.35 -10.26 -9.40
CA HIS A 81 -10.77 -9.19 -10.31
C HIS A 81 -10.07 -7.87 -10.03
N VAL A 82 -8.84 -7.70 -10.52
CA VAL A 82 -8.20 -6.37 -10.58
C VAL A 82 -8.68 -5.69 -11.86
N SER A 83 -9.53 -4.68 -11.74
CA SER A 83 -10.20 -4.02 -12.87
C SER A 83 -9.57 -2.69 -13.27
N HIS A 84 -8.81 -2.06 -12.36
CA HIS A 84 -8.28 -0.73 -12.59
C HIS A 84 -6.77 -0.66 -12.43
N SER A 85 -6.10 -0.02 -13.39
CA SER A 85 -4.65 0.25 -13.36
C SER A 85 -4.33 1.64 -12.81
N LYS A 86 -5.36 2.44 -12.49
CA LYS A 86 -5.23 3.81 -11.97
C LYS A 86 -5.77 3.89 -10.55
N ALA A 87 -4.89 4.24 -9.62
CA ALA A 87 -5.28 4.50 -8.24
C ALA A 87 -5.83 5.95 -8.10
N PRO A 88 -6.96 6.17 -7.40
CA PRO A 88 -7.55 7.50 -7.23
C PRO A 88 -6.65 8.41 -6.38
N TYR A 89 -6.52 9.67 -6.79
CA TYR A 89 -5.65 10.65 -6.13
C TYR A 89 -6.08 10.95 -4.68
N ASP A 90 -7.36 11.15 -4.46
CA ASP A 90 -7.95 11.50 -3.16
C ASP A 90 -7.76 10.41 -2.10
N ILE A 91 -7.62 9.14 -2.51
CA ILE A 91 -7.35 8.01 -1.63
C ILE A 91 -5.84 7.85 -1.40
N VAL A 92 -5.05 7.87 -2.49
CA VAL A 92 -3.59 7.67 -2.45
C VAL A 92 -2.88 8.81 -1.71
N SER A 93 -3.32 10.05 -1.86
CA SER A 93 -2.71 11.22 -1.23
C SER A 93 -2.72 11.14 0.31
N LYS A 94 -3.66 10.40 0.88
CA LYS A 94 -3.83 10.24 2.34
C LYS A 94 -2.96 9.15 2.96
N LEU A 95 -2.34 8.30 2.15
CA LEU A 95 -1.50 7.20 2.63
C LEU A 95 -0.28 7.04 1.74
N ARG A 96 0.89 7.32 2.31
CA ARG A 96 2.14 7.19 1.56
C ARG A 96 2.45 5.78 1.07
N ALA A 97 2.17 4.77 1.90
CA ALA A 97 2.37 3.36 1.56
C ALA A 97 1.50 2.88 0.37
N SER A 98 0.48 3.64 -0.02
CA SER A 98 -0.33 3.34 -1.21
C SER A 98 0.50 3.31 -2.50
N PHE A 99 1.65 3.97 -2.52
CA PHE A 99 2.57 3.92 -3.66
C PHE A 99 3.13 2.52 -3.92
N PHE A 100 3.15 1.65 -2.91
CA PHE A 100 3.61 0.25 -3.08
C PHE A 100 2.77 -0.54 -4.08
N VAL A 101 1.53 -0.14 -4.37
CA VAL A 101 0.68 -0.84 -5.35
C VAL A 101 1.20 -0.74 -6.79
N ILE A 102 2.10 0.20 -7.09
CA ILE A 102 2.62 0.41 -8.46
C ILE A 102 3.34 -0.83 -9.00
N GLY A 103 4.17 -1.48 -8.18
CA GLY A 103 4.90 -2.69 -8.57
C GLY A 103 3.97 -3.86 -8.92
N PRO A 104 3.10 -4.29 -8.01
CA PRO A 104 2.12 -5.34 -8.25
C PRO A 104 1.19 -5.05 -9.43
N LEU A 105 0.67 -3.83 -9.57
CA LEU A 105 -0.17 -3.45 -10.72
C LEU A 105 0.60 -3.59 -12.04
N LEU A 106 1.82 -3.10 -12.07
CA LEU A 106 2.67 -3.17 -13.26
C LEU A 106 2.99 -4.63 -13.63
N ALA A 107 3.31 -5.47 -12.63
CA ALA A 107 3.61 -6.88 -12.83
C ALA A 107 2.38 -7.66 -13.33
N ARG A 108 1.19 -7.34 -12.84
CA ARG A 108 -0.04 -8.05 -13.17
C ARG A 108 -0.70 -7.56 -14.46
N LEU A 109 -0.81 -6.23 -14.63
CA LEU A 109 -1.55 -5.61 -15.73
C LEU A 109 -0.64 -5.06 -16.84
N GLY A 110 0.68 -4.99 -16.63
CA GLY A 110 1.62 -4.38 -17.56
C GLY A 110 1.54 -2.84 -17.59
N VAL A 111 0.63 -2.24 -16.84
CA VAL A 111 0.41 -0.79 -16.74
C VAL A 111 -0.03 -0.41 -15.33
N ALA A 112 0.50 0.72 -14.82
CA ALA A 112 0.10 1.29 -13.55
C ALA A 112 0.14 2.82 -13.63
N ARG A 113 -0.85 3.48 -13.02
CA ARG A 113 -0.92 4.93 -12.86
C ARG A 113 -1.21 5.23 -11.40
N VAL A 114 -0.19 5.71 -10.69
CA VAL A 114 -0.27 5.92 -9.25
C VAL A 114 0.19 7.33 -8.93
N PRO A 115 -0.64 8.16 -8.32
CA PRO A 115 -0.23 9.47 -7.85
C PRO A 115 0.92 9.34 -6.84
N LEU A 116 1.85 10.30 -6.88
CA LEU A 116 2.80 10.43 -5.79
C LEU A 116 2.06 10.88 -4.54
N PRO A 117 2.24 10.21 -3.41
CA PRO A 117 1.65 10.68 -2.18
C PRO A 117 2.23 12.05 -1.81
N GLY A 118 1.38 12.94 -1.33
CA GLY A 118 1.76 14.28 -0.88
C GLY A 118 2.89 14.26 0.16
N GLY A 119 3.54 15.41 0.34
CA GLY A 119 4.64 15.56 1.29
C GLY A 119 4.25 15.13 2.70
N CYS A 120 5.15 14.43 3.37
CA CYS A 120 4.99 14.09 4.77
C CYS A 120 5.68 15.16 5.62
N ALA A 121 5.10 15.51 6.78
CA ALA A 121 5.68 16.44 7.74
C ALA A 121 7.10 16.03 8.23
N ILE A 122 7.50 14.78 7.99
CA ILE A 122 8.80 14.21 8.39
C ILE A 122 9.90 14.44 7.32
N GLY A 123 9.61 15.12 6.20
CA GLY A 123 10.57 15.46 5.15
C GLY A 123 10.38 14.78 3.80
N ALA A 124 11.15 15.23 2.81
CA ALA A 124 11.14 14.70 1.46
C ALA A 124 11.69 13.27 1.43
N ARG A 125 10.86 12.34 1.00
CA ARG A 125 11.31 10.96 0.72
C ARG A 125 11.05 10.68 -0.75
N PRO A 126 12.07 10.73 -1.60
CA PRO A 126 11.90 10.60 -3.04
C PRO A 126 11.37 9.21 -3.41
N GLY A 127 10.32 9.16 -4.24
CA GLY A 127 9.87 7.94 -4.90
C GLY A 127 10.83 7.46 -6.00
N GLU A 128 11.93 8.17 -6.20
CA GLU A 128 12.90 7.96 -7.27
C GLU A 128 13.52 6.56 -7.26
N LEU A 129 13.83 6.03 -6.08
CA LEU A 129 14.40 4.67 -5.98
C LEU A 129 13.44 3.59 -6.50
N HIS A 130 12.14 3.73 -6.25
CA HIS A 130 11.13 2.82 -6.81
C HIS A 130 11.06 2.95 -8.33
N ILE A 131 11.09 4.18 -8.84
CA ILE A 131 11.07 4.45 -10.28
C ILE A 131 12.30 3.85 -10.95
N ARG A 132 13.48 4.08 -10.42
CA ARG A 132 14.75 3.51 -10.94
C ARG A 132 14.74 1.97 -10.89
N GLY A 133 14.21 1.38 -9.80
CA GLY A 133 14.06 -0.06 -9.70
C GLY A 133 13.13 -0.63 -10.77
N LEU A 134 11.97 0.00 -11.00
CA LEU A 134 11.03 -0.42 -12.04
C LEU A 134 11.63 -0.26 -13.45
N GLN A 135 12.39 0.81 -13.70
CA GLN A 135 13.09 1.02 -14.96
C GLN A 135 14.16 -0.05 -15.20
N ALA A 136 14.92 -0.41 -14.15
CA ALA A 136 15.92 -1.49 -14.23
C ALA A 136 15.27 -2.85 -14.55
N LEU A 137 14.01 -3.07 -14.10
CA LEU A 137 13.20 -4.24 -14.45
C LEU A 137 12.59 -4.17 -15.86
N GLY A 138 12.88 -3.13 -16.63
CA GLY A 138 12.44 -2.96 -18.01
C GLY A 138 11.12 -2.23 -18.20
N ALA A 139 10.63 -1.54 -17.17
CA ALA A 139 9.46 -0.68 -17.29
C ALA A 139 9.84 0.69 -17.87
N HIS A 140 8.95 1.28 -18.67
CA HIS A 140 9.00 2.69 -19.00
C HIS A 140 8.21 3.46 -17.96
N VAL A 141 8.84 4.44 -17.35
CA VAL A 141 8.23 5.24 -16.27
C VAL A 141 8.44 6.72 -16.58
N HIS A 142 7.35 7.47 -16.57
CA HIS A 142 7.36 8.94 -16.63
C HIS A 142 6.41 9.52 -15.61
N MET A 143 6.60 10.77 -15.28
CA MET A 143 5.75 11.50 -14.35
C MET A 143 5.01 12.61 -15.10
N ASP A 144 3.71 12.69 -14.88
CA ASP A 144 2.86 13.73 -15.42
C ASP A 144 1.91 14.24 -14.34
N HIS A 145 1.92 15.55 -14.08
CA HIS A 145 1.05 16.22 -13.08
C HIS A 145 1.01 15.51 -11.71
N GLY A 146 2.15 15.04 -11.22
CA GLY A 146 2.24 14.35 -9.93
C GLY A 146 1.75 12.90 -9.93
N VAL A 147 1.43 12.35 -11.10
CA VAL A 147 1.08 10.93 -11.28
C VAL A 147 2.25 10.21 -11.95
N VAL A 148 2.64 9.09 -11.38
CA VAL A 148 3.61 8.19 -11.98
C VAL A 148 2.88 7.26 -12.94
N HIS A 149 3.25 7.32 -14.20
CA HIS A 149 2.78 6.46 -15.27
C HIS A 149 3.87 5.44 -15.56
N ALA A 150 3.58 4.16 -15.35
CA ALA A 150 4.49 3.06 -15.61
C ALA A 150 3.84 2.06 -16.56
N TYR A 151 4.59 1.57 -17.54
CA TYR A 151 4.14 0.51 -18.42
C TYR A 151 5.30 -0.39 -18.86
N VAL A 152 4.99 -1.62 -19.17
CA VAL A 152 5.95 -2.60 -19.69
C VAL A 152 5.74 -2.77 -21.18
N PRO A 153 6.74 -2.50 -22.04
CA PRO A 153 6.60 -2.65 -23.48
C PRO A 153 6.49 -4.12 -23.89
N GLY A 154 5.78 -4.38 -24.98
CA GLY A 154 5.63 -5.69 -25.61
C GLY A 154 4.24 -6.32 -25.40
N ALA A 155 3.90 -7.27 -26.26
CA ALA A 155 2.56 -7.86 -26.35
C ALA A 155 2.07 -8.59 -25.08
N ARG A 156 2.95 -8.90 -24.14
CA ARG A 156 2.62 -9.56 -22.88
C ARG A 156 2.94 -8.75 -21.64
N GLY A 157 3.47 -7.53 -21.77
CA GLY A 157 3.71 -6.59 -20.67
C GLY A 157 4.39 -7.18 -19.44
N LYS A 158 5.33 -8.12 -19.58
CA LYS A 158 6.01 -8.75 -18.44
C LYS A 158 7.31 -8.03 -18.11
N LEU A 159 7.50 -7.71 -16.83
CA LEU A 159 8.76 -7.21 -16.32
C LEU A 159 9.89 -8.22 -16.62
N LYS A 160 11.05 -7.70 -17.02
CA LYS A 160 12.28 -8.46 -17.20
C LYS A 160 13.03 -8.46 -15.87
N GLY A 161 13.76 -9.53 -15.57
CA GLY A 161 14.66 -9.51 -14.42
C GLY A 161 15.75 -8.43 -14.59
N ALA A 162 16.18 -7.83 -13.48
CA ALA A 162 17.39 -7.00 -13.44
C ALA A 162 18.60 -7.90 -13.16
N LYS A 163 19.74 -7.60 -13.80
CA LYS A 163 21.05 -8.20 -13.48
C LYS A 163 21.78 -7.32 -12.48
#